data_5446232f5284c391834c4f65aa42a8f7
#
_entry.id   5446232f5284c391834c4f65aa42a8f7
#
_cell.length_a   1.000
_cell.length_b   1.000
_cell.length_c   1.000
_cell.angle_alpha   90.00
_cell.angle_beta   90.00
_cell.angle_gamma   90.00
#
_symmetry.space_group_name_H-M   'P 1'
#
loop_
_entity.id
_entity.type
_entity.pdbx_description
1 polymer ?
#
loop_
_entity_poly.entity_id
_entity_poly.type
_entity_poly.pdbx_seq_one_letter_code
_entity_poly.pdbx_strand_id
1 'polypeptide(L)'
;WLAYLQGFGLGACLADDMGLGKTIELLAFLLHEKEGSPSTGPTLLICPMSVVGNWEREIERFSPSIEVLVHHGSQRLSEEEFADAAKGRDLVITTYATAQRDEATLATVDWEHVVLDEAQNIKNPSAKQTQAIKKLKAGKRIALTGTPVENRLSELWSIMDFLNPGFLGSAKGFREKFALPIEKYRNTEQAAALRRMTQPFILRRLKTDPDIISDLPEKVEAKVYCNLTPEQASLYGAVVEEMLREIESSAGIERKGKVLATLTRLKQICNHPALFIQDGSVLGNRSGKLARLEEMLEEVLAAGEKALIFTQYAGMGTMLRHHLQEKLGCEALFLHGGTPKKERDRMIERFQSDGPPLFILSLKAGGLGLNLTAASYVFHFDRWWNPAVENQATDRAFRIGQKKNVFVNKFVCMGTLEERIDKMIEEKKVLAESIVGTGEGWLTELSTDELREVIALSRDALMR
;
A
#
# COMPACT_ATOMS: atom_id res chain seq x y z
N TRP A 1 -9.67 23.78 6.08
CA TRP A 1 -8.65 23.84 5.01
C TRP A 1 -9.25 23.39 3.67
N LEU A 2 -9.93 22.23 3.56
CA LEU A 2 -10.62 21.80 2.34
C LEU A 2 -11.58 22.88 1.84
N ALA A 3 -12.53 23.33 2.68
CA ALA A 3 -13.49 24.36 2.34
C ALA A 3 -12.81 25.67 1.90
N TYR A 4 -11.71 26.05 2.57
CA TYR A 4 -10.95 27.23 2.20
C TYR A 4 -10.38 27.14 0.78
N LEU A 5 -9.67 26.07 0.43
CA LEU A 5 -9.10 25.89 -0.91
C LEU A 5 -10.20 25.79 -2.00
N GLN A 6 -11.25 25.03 -1.70
CA GLN A 6 -12.38 24.86 -2.62
C GLN A 6 -13.12 26.19 -2.86
N GLY A 7 -13.18 27.08 -1.88
CA GLY A 7 -13.74 28.43 -2.03
C GLY A 7 -12.99 29.30 -3.04
N PHE A 8 -11.72 28.98 -3.34
CA PHE A 8 -10.92 29.62 -4.41
C PHE A 8 -10.90 28.81 -5.71
N GLY A 9 -11.68 27.73 -5.82
CA GLY A 9 -11.66 26.84 -6.99
C GLY A 9 -10.36 26.04 -7.12
N LEU A 10 -9.60 25.86 -6.02
CA LEU A 10 -8.34 25.15 -6.00
C LEU A 10 -8.52 23.71 -5.53
N GLY A 11 -7.92 22.77 -6.24
CA GLY A 11 -7.87 21.36 -5.84
C GLY A 11 -6.98 21.12 -4.64
N ALA A 12 -7.34 20.13 -3.81
CA ALA A 12 -6.70 19.82 -2.54
C ALA A 12 -6.32 18.35 -2.40
N CYS A 13 -5.14 18.08 -1.83
CA CYS A 13 -4.66 16.75 -1.50
C CYS A 13 -4.62 16.56 0.03
N LEU A 14 -5.52 15.74 0.55
CA LEU A 14 -5.48 15.32 1.95
C LEU A 14 -4.57 14.10 2.07
N ALA A 15 -3.35 14.34 2.50
CA ALA A 15 -2.26 13.35 2.48
C ALA A 15 -1.90 12.86 3.90
N ASP A 16 -2.83 12.91 4.81
CA ASP A 16 -2.67 12.45 6.18
C ASP A 16 -2.33 10.97 6.27
N ASP A 17 -1.61 10.60 7.30
CA ASP A 17 -1.31 9.20 7.58
C ASP A 17 -2.59 8.35 7.60
N MET A 18 -2.47 7.09 7.20
CA MET A 18 -3.62 6.18 7.18
C MET A 18 -4.22 6.02 8.57
N GLY A 19 -5.57 6.09 8.65
CA GLY A 19 -6.30 5.97 9.92
C GLY A 19 -6.42 7.27 10.72
N LEU A 20 -6.02 8.42 10.18
CA LEU A 20 -6.32 9.76 10.74
C LEU A 20 -7.73 10.28 10.40
N GLY A 21 -8.54 9.46 9.72
CA GLY A 21 -9.95 9.80 9.49
C GLY A 21 -10.22 10.56 8.19
N LYS A 22 -9.38 10.45 7.15
CA LYS A 22 -9.60 11.12 5.84
C LYS A 22 -11.03 10.94 5.29
N THR A 23 -11.61 9.74 5.44
CA THR A 23 -13.01 9.47 5.06
C THR A 23 -13.97 10.39 5.82
N ILE A 24 -13.83 10.48 7.14
CA ILE A 24 -14.70 11.29 7.99
C ILE A 24 -14.54 12.78 7.68
N GLU A 25 -13.32 13.23 7.42
CA GLU A 25 -13.04 14.62 7.05
C GLU A 25 -13.69 14.98 5.70
N LEU A 26 -13.64 14.08 4.72
CA LEU A 26 -14.35 14.29 3.46
C LEU A 26 -15.87 14.32 3.68
N LEU A 27 -16.43 13.38 4.45
CA LEU A 27 -17.87 13.34 4.73
C LEU A 27 -18.32 14.61 5.46
N ALA A 28 -17.56 15.07 6.44
CA ALA A 28 -17.84 16.33 7.15
C ALA A 28 -17.81 17.54 6.20
N PHE A 29 -16.85 17.55 5.25
CA PHE A 29 -16.76 18.58 4.24
C PHE A 29 -17.99 18.57 3.29
N LEU A 30 -18.42 17.40 2.81
CA LEU A 30 -19.59 17.27 1.94
C LEU A 30 -20.90 17.69 2.68
N LEU A 31 -21.04 17.32 3.95
CA LEU A 31 -22.17 17.77 4.77
C LEU A 31 -22.17 19.29 4.97
N HIS A 32 -21.02 19.88 5.25
CA HIS A 32 -20.88 21.32 5.39
C HIS A 32 -21.26 22.07 4.10
N GLU A 33 -20.87 21.58 2.94
CA GLU A 33 -21.27 22.19 1.67
C GLU A 33 -22.79 22.01 1.40
N LYS A 34 -23.34 20.84 1.71
CA LYS A 34 -24.77 20.56 1.58
C LYS A 34 -25.63 21.50 2.45
N GLU A 35 -25.16 21.87 3.64
CA GLU A 35 -25.83 22.80 4.55
C GLU A 35 -25.68 24.26 4.12
N GLY A 36 -24.54 24.62 3.53
CA GLY A 36 -24.17 26.01 3.22
C GLY A 36 -24.76 26.56 1.93
N SER A 37 -25.05 25.72 0.95
CA SER A 37 -25.62 26.15 -0.35
C SER A 37 -26.27 24.95 -1.06
N PRO A 38 -27.32 25.18 -1.90
CA PRO A 38 -27.83 24.12 -2.75
C PRO A 38 -26.70 23.60 -3.65
N SER A 39 -26.38 22.32 -3.54
CA SER A 39 -25.38 21.67 -4.40
C SER A 39 -25.73 21.86 -5.87
N THR A 40 -24.76 22.23 -6.68
CA THR A 40 -24.94 22.39 -8.14
C THR A 40 -24.86 21.06 -8.88
N GLY A 41 -24.42 19.99 -8.22
CA GLY A 41 -24.30 18.64 -8.78
C GLY A 41 -23.81 17.61 -7.76
N PRO A 42 -23.85 16.32 -8.10
CA PRO A 42 -23.37 15.26 -7.24
C PRO A 42 -21.83 15.24 -7.15
N THR A 43 -21.31 14.62 -6.09
CA THR A 43 -19.88 14.29 -5.94
C THR A 43 -19.60 12.91 -6.52
N LEU A 44 -18.57 12.77 -7.36
CA LEU A 44 -18.04 11.48 -7.80
C LEU A 44 -16.84 11.06 -6.94
N LEU A 45 -16.98 9.97 -6.21
CA LEU A 45 -15.89 9.33 -5.50
C LEU A 45 -15.36 8.13 -6.30
N ILE A 46 -14.09 8.18 -6.67
CA ILE A 46 -13.38 7.09 -7.36
C ILE A 46 -12.42 6.45 -6.36
N CYS A 47 -12.63 5.19 -6.04
CA CYS A 47 -11.83 4.48 -5.05
C CYS A 47 -11.43 3.08 -5.53
N PRO A 48 -10.46 2.40 -4.89
CA PRO A 48 -10.21 0.99 -5.14
C PRO A 48 -11.44 0.13 -4.84
N MET A 49 -11.68 -0.89 -5.68
CA MET A 49 -12.83 -1.81 -5.50
C MET A 49 -12.94 -2.37 -4.08
N SER A 50 -11.82 -2.60 -3.46
CA SER A 50 -11.71 -3.18 -2.14
C SER A 50 -12.22 -2.33 -0.99
N VAL A 51 -12.30 -1.00 -1.18
CA VAL A 51 -12.76 -0.08 -0.14
C VAL A 51 -14.19 0.44 -0.36
N VAL A 52 -14.83 0.09 -1.48
CA VAL A 52 -16.23 0.49 -1.76
C VAL A 52 -17.15 0.17 -0.59
N GLY A 53 -17.16 -1.10 -0.11
CA GLY A 53 -18.00 -1.48 1.03
C GLY A 53 -17.58 -0.87 2.37
N ASN A 54 -16.35 -0.36 2.50
CA ASN A 54 -15.93 0.39 3.66
C ASN A 54 -16.54 1.81 3.62
N TRP A 55 -16.51 2.45 2.46
CA TRP A 55 -17.15 3.73 2.24
C TRP A 55 -18.65 3.68 2.53
N GLU A 56 -19.36 2.65 2.03
CA GLU A 56 -20.79 2.46 2.30
C GLU A 56 -21.07 2.40 3.81
N ARG A 57 -20.32 1.58 4.55
CA ARG A 57 -20.49 1.43 6.02
C ARG A 57 -20.15 2.70 6.80
N GLU A 58 -19.10 3.42 6.40
CA GLU A 58 -18.71 4.67 7.06
C GLU A 58 -19.72 5.78 6.81
N ILE A 59 -20.29 5.87 5.59
CA ILE A 59 -21.37 6.82 5.29
C ILE A 59 -22.62 6.49 6.09
N GLU A 60 -23.08 5.25 6.10
CA GLU A 60 -24.25 4.82 6.88
C GLU A 60 -24.08 5.14 8.36
N ARG A 61 -22.88 4.98 8.90
CA ARG A 61 -22.58 5.22 10.32
C ARG A 61 -22.46 6.70 10.69
N PHE A 62 -21.76 7.50 9.86
CA PHE A 62 -21.34 8.86 10.23
C PHE A 62 -22.12 9.96 9.49
N SER A 63 -22.72 9.63 8.37
CA SER A 63 -23.38 10.61 7.49
C SER A 63 -24.61 10.01 6.81
N PRO A 64 -25.60 9.48 7.57
CA PRO A 64 -26.75 8.77 7.00
C PRO A 64 -27.68 9.67 6.14
N SER A 65 -27.52 10.97 6.21
CA SER A 65 -28.24 11.95 5.38
C SER A 65 -27.65 12.13 3.97
N ILE A 66 -26.47 11.56 3.69
CA ILE A 66 -25.86 11.56 2.36
C ILE A 66 -26.49 10.43 1.52
N GLU A 67 -27.18 10.81 0.45
CA GLU A 67 -27.73 9.86 -0.49
C GLU A 67 -26.67 9.34 -1.45
N VAL A 68 -26.46 8.00 -1.45
CA VAL A 68 -25.39 7.35 -2.19
C VAL A 68 -25.91 6.53 -3.35
N LEU A 69 -25.23 6.61 -4.49
CA LEU A 69 -25.35 5.67 -5.62
C LEU A 69 -24.03 4.92 -5.80
N VAL A 70 -24.05 3.60 -5.76
CA VAL A 70 -22.86 2.78 -6.06
C VAL A 70 -22.92 2.30 -7.51
N HIS A 71 -22.05 2.87 -8.37
CA HIS A 71 -21.90 2.49 -9.77
C HIS A 71 -20.74 1.51 -9.94
N HIS A 72 -20.98 0.25 -9.60
CA HIS A 72 -19.97 -0.81 -9.66
C HIS A 72 -20.58 -2.20 -9.83
N GLY A 73 -19.85 -3.14 -10.45
CA GLY A 73 -20.25 -4.54 -10.59
C GLY A 73 -21.15 -4.80 -11.80
N SER A 74 -21.92 -5.90 -11.73
CA SER A 74 -22.82 -6.35 -12.81
C SER A 74 -24.15 -5.61 -12.83
N GLN A 75 -24.48 -4.87 -11.77
CA GLN A 75 -25.73 -4.12 -11.63
C GLN A 75 -25.57 -2.62 -11.93
N ARG A 76 -24.48 -2.25 -12.65
CA ARG A 76 -24.31 -0.85 -13.07
C ARG A 76 -25.40 -0.46 -14.06
N LEU A 77 -25.86 0.79 -13.88
CA LEU A 77 -26.86 1.39 -14.77
C LEU A 77 -26.30 1.62 -16.17
N SER A 78 -27.17 1.61 -17.15
CA SER A 78 -26.85 2.05 -18.52
C SER A 78 -26.57 3.56 -18.56
N GLU A 79 -26.02 4.06 -19.65
CA GLU A 79 -25.70 5.49 -19.80
C GLU A 79 -26.93 6.39 -19.61
N GLU A 80 -28.07 6.01 -20.17
CA GLU A 80 -29.33 6.79 -20.09
C GLU A 80 -29.89 6.80 -18.66
N GLU A 81 -29.91 5.66 -17.99
CA GLU A 81 -30.40 5.51 -16.60
C GLU A 81 -29.50 6.16 -15.58
N PHE A 82 -28.18 6.16 -15.84
CA PHE A 82 -27.17 6.65 -14.90
C PHE A 82 -27.29 8.16 -14.66
N ALA A 83 -27.42 8.94 -15.73
CA ALA A 83 -27.46 10.40 -15.61
C ALA A 83 -28.63 10.89 -14.74
N ASP A 84 -29.79 10.24 -14.87
CA ASP A 84 -30.96 10.59 -14.06
C ASP A 84 -30.84 10.07 -12.62
N ALA A 85 -30.33 8.88 -12.44
CA ALA A 85 -30.09 8.33 -11.11
C ALA A 85 -29.02 9.13 -10.32
N ALA A 86 -27.99 9.63 -10.98
CA ALA A 86 -26.93 10.42 -10.37
C ALA A 86 -27.39 11.82 -9.94
N LYS A 87 -28.25 12.49 -10.72
CA LYS A 87 -28.75 13.84 -10.41
C LYS A 87 -29.50 13.95 -9.07
N GLY A 88 -30.10 12.87 -8.61
CA GLY A 88 -30.82 12.83 -7.33
C GLY A 88 -29.95 12.39 -6.16
N ARG A 89 -28.64 12.28 -6.31
CA ARG A 89 -27.73 11.79 -5.27
C ARG A 89 -26.71 12.83 -4.86
N ASP A 90 -26.29 12.75 -3.59
CA ASP A 90 -25.21 13.59 -3.08
C ASP A 90 -23.84 13.02 -3.48
N LEU A 91 -23.71 11.67 -3.48
CA LEU A 91 -22.45 10.97 -3.70
C LEU A 91 -22.63 9.76 -4.60
N VAL A 92 -21.84 9.68 -5.66
CA VAL A 92 -21.72 8.51 -6.52
C VAL A 92 -20.38 7.86 -6.28
N ILE A 93 -20.36 6.59 -5.89
CA ILE A 93 -19.13 5.80 -5.64
C ILE A 93 -18.88 4.89 -6.83
N THR A 94 -17.68 4.95 -7.38
CA THR A 94 -17.23 4.05 -8.45
C THR A 94 -15.78 3.60 -8.23
N THR A 95 -15.31 2.68 -9.07
CA THR A 95 -13.92 2.20 -8.99
C THR A 95 -13.08 2.76 -10.13
N TYR A 96 -11.75 2.76 -9.95
CA TYR A 96 -10.81 3.20 -10.98
C TYR A 96 -10.99 2.45 -12.31
N ALA A 97 -11.18 1.14 -12.26
CA ALA A 97 -11.40 0.32 -13.46
C ALA A 97 -12.76 0.60 -14.12
N THR A 98 -13.79 0.83 -13.33
CA THR A 98 -15.13 1.20 -13.84
C THR A 98 -15.09 2.60 -14.43
N ALA A 99 -14.43 3.57 -13.78
CA ALA A 99 -14.30 4.93 -14.28
C ALA A 99 -13.58 4.98 -15.65
N GLN A 100 -12.59 4.12 -15.89
CA GLN A 100 -11.95 3.99 -17.19
C GLN A 100 -12.90 3.38 -18.24
N ARG A 101 -13.66 2.35 -17.85
CA ARG A 101 -14.55 1.60 -18.78
C ARG A 101 -15.76 2.42 -19.18
N ASP A 102 -16.35 3.09 -18.22
CA ASP A 102 -17.61 3.82 -18.35
C ASP A 102 -17.34 5.35 -18.43
N GLU A 103 -16.19 5.77 -19.04
CA GLU A 103 -15.79 7.17 -19.20
C GLU A 103 -16.91 8.01 -19.84
N ALA A 104 -17.55 7.49 -20.91
CA ALA A 104 -18.65 8.17 -21.60
C ALA A 104 -19.86 8.37 -20.68
N THR A 105 -20.27 7.34 -19.95
CA THR A 105 -21.38 7.39 -18.99
C THR A 105 -21.11 8.41 -17.88
N LEU A 106 -19.91 8.42 -17.30
CA LEU A 106 -19.55 9.39 -16.26
C LEU A 106 -19.45 10.83 -16.79
N ALA A 107 -19.15 11.01 -18.08
CA ALA A 107 -19.07 12.32 -18.71
C ALA A 107 -20.45 12.95 -18.99
N THR A 108 -21.56 12.22 -18.85
CA THR A 108 -22.92 12.74 -19.01
C THR A 108 -23.40 13.57 -17.81
N VAL A 109 -22.68 13.51 -16.69
CA VAL A 109 -23.02 14.21 -15.45
C VAL A 109 -22.05 15.37 -15.20
N ASP A 110 -22.56 16.52 -14.84
CA ASP A 110 -21.75 17.64 -14.36
C ASP A 110 -21.46 17.44 -12.85
N TRP A 111 -20.23 17.07 -12.55
CA TRP A 111 -19.81 16.79 -11.19
C TRP A 111 -19.43 18.08 -10.44
N GLU A 112 -20.01 18.28 -9.25
CA GLU A 112 -19.54 19.34 -8.35
C GLU A 112 -18.12 19.04 -7.90
N HIS A 113 -17.89 17.82 -7.41
CA HIS A 113 -16.56 17.33 -7.03
C HIS A 113 -16.22 16.02 -7.74
N VAL A 114 -14.95 15.85 -8.09
CA VAL A 114 -14.35 14.53 -8.34
C VAL A 114 -13.31 14.27 -7.27
N VAL A 115 -13.55 13.23 -6.48
CA VAL A 115 -12.71 12.82 -5.36
C VAL A 115 -12.02 11.50 -5.70
N LEU A 116 -10.71 11.44 -5.49
CA LEU A 116 -9.93 10.20 -5.62
C LEU A 116 -9.53 9.71 -4.25
N ASP A 117 -9.93 8.50 -3.88
CA ASP A 117 -9.36 7.81 -2.71
C ASP A 117 -8.23 6.89 -3.16
N GLU A 118 -7.17 6.82 -2.37
CA GLU A 118 -5.89 6.19 -2.73
C GLU A 118 -5.37 6.74 -4.07
N ALA A 119 -5.23 8.07 -4.13
CA ALA A 119 -4.92 8.82 -5.36
C ALA A 119 -3.62 8.38 -6.05
N GLN A 120 -2.73 7.62 -5.39
CA GLN A 120 -1.57 6.98 -6.04
C GLN A 120 -1.97 6.03 -7.18
N ASN A 121 -3.25 5.65 -7.31
CA ASN A 121 -3.74 4.89 -8.45
C ASN A 121 -3.65 5.65 -9.79
N ILE A 122 -3.51 6.98 -9.77
CA ILE A 122 -3.28 7.81 -10.97
C ILE A 122 -1.82 8.25 -11.12
N LYS A 123 -0.87 7.63 -10.44
CA LYS A 123 0.56 7.99 -10.45
C LYS A 123 1.22 7.90 -11.83
N ASN A 124 0.73 7.06 -12.71
CA ASN A 124 1.23 6.95 -14.08
C ASN A 124 0.38 7.83 -15.03
N PRO A 125 0.87 9.00 -15.47
CA PRO A 125 0.10 9.91 -16.31
C PRO A 125 -0.23 9.36 -17.70
N SER A 126 0.52 8.37 -18.20
CA SER A 126 0.28 7.75 -19.49
C SER A 126 -0.69 6.57 -19.44
N ALA A 127 -1.08 6.10 -18.27
CA ALA A 127 -2.04 5.01 -18.12
C ALA A 127 -3.43 5.46 -18.62
N LYS A 128 -4.12 4.60 -19.37
CA LYS A 128 -5.48 4.85 -19.88
C LYS A 128 -6.44 5.24 -18.76
N GLN A 129 -6.36 4.57 -17.62
CA GLN A 129 -7.14 4.87 -16.43
C GLN A 129 -6.93 6.32 -15.95
N THR A 130 -5.67 6.77 -15.86
CA THR A 130 -5.35 8.13 -15.44
C THR A 130 -5.87 9.16 -16.43
N GLN A 131 -5.72 8.88 -17.72
CA GLN A 131 -6.21 9.79 -18.77
C GLN A 131 -7.74 9.90 -18.76
N ALA A 132 -8.47 8.79 -18.61
CA ALA A 132 -9.92 8.80 -18.51
C ALA A 132 -10.41 9.65 -17.32
N ILE A 133 -9.79 9.45 -16.13
CA ILE A 133 -10.16 10.21 -14.93
C ILE A 133 -9.86 11.71 -15.07
N LYS A 134 -8.73 12.08 -15.66
CA LYS A 134 -8.36 13.49 -15.85
C LYS A 134 -9.28 14.24 -16.81
N LYS A 135 -9.95 13.55 -17.74
CA LYS A 135 -10.90 14.12 -18.68
C LYS A 135 -12.28 14.43 -18.06
N LEU A 136 -12.61 13.82 -16.93
CA LEU A 136 -13.88 14.07 -16.26
C LEU A 136 -14.01 15.55 -15.92
N LYS A 137 -15.14 16.14 -16.31
CA LYS A 137 -15.48 17.52 -15.97
C LYS A 137 -15.88 17.57 -14.49
N ALA A 138 -15.30 18.49 -13.74
CA ALA A 138 -15.59 18.71 -12.35
C ALA A 138 -15.43 20.18 -12.00
N GLY A 139 -16.33 20.70 -11.18
CA GLY A 139 -16.18 22.03 -10.61
C GLY A 139 -14.95 22.12 -9.73
N LYS A 140 -14.72 21.07 -8.92
CA LYS A 140 -13.62 21.01 -7.95
C LYS A 140 -13.04 19.60 -7.88
N ARG A 141 -11.79 19.46 -7.41
CA ARG A 141 -11.09 18.17 -7.35
C ARG A 141 -10.39 17.96 -6.01
N ILE A 142 -10.51 16.76 -5.47
CA ILE A 142 -9.92 16.37 -4.18
C ILE A 142 -9.18 15.04 -4.36
N ALA A 143 -8.01 14.92 -3.75
CA ALA A 143 -7.26 13.67 -3.68
C ALA A 143 -7.05 13.27 -2.22
N LEU A 144 -7.37 12.02 -1.88
CA LEU A 144 -7.09 11.41 -0.60
C LEU A 144 -6.00 10.36 -0.80
N THR A 145 -4.94 10.41 -0.01
CA THR A 145 -3.85 9.44 -0.08
C THR A 145 -3.08 9.41 1.24
N GLY A 146 -2.52 8.29 1.63
CA GLY A 146 -1.55 8.23 2.73
C GLY A 146 -0.11 8.52 2.26
N THR A 147 0.13 8.46 0.95
CA THR A 147 1.47 8.58 0.34
C THR A 147 1.38 9.39 -0.95
N PRO A 148 1.44 10.73 -0.90
CA PRO A 148 1.32 11.58 -2.08
C PRO A 148 2.47 11.39 -3.09
N VAL A 149 3.59 10.85 -2.63
CA VAL A 149 4.74 10.46 -3.44
C VAL A 149 5.30 9.15 -2.90
N GLU A 150 5.23 8.07 -3.67
CA GLU A 150 5.77 6.77 -3.28
C GLU A 150 7.16 6.52 -3.86
N ASN A 151 7.34 6.77 -5.16
CA ASN A 151 8.52 6.31 -5.89
C ASN A 151 9.19 7.35 -6.77
N ARG A 152 8.46 8.27 -7.37
CA ARG A 152 9.00 9.26 -8.32
C ARG A 152 8.25 10.58 -8.23
N LEU A 153 8.94 11.68 -8.51
CA LEU A 153 8.30 13.01 -8.56
C LEU A 153 7.25 13.12 -9.68
N SER A 154 7.32 12.28 -10.71
CA SER A 154 6.27 12.19 -11.73
C SER A 154 4.91 11.76 -11.16
N GLU A 155 4.88 11.04 -10.03
CA GLU A 155 3.65 10.68 -9.31
C GLU A 155 3.00 11.91 -8.69
N LEU A 156 3.81 12.75 -8.02
CA LEU A 156 3.37 14.05 -7.50
C LEU A 156 2.83 14.93 -8.62
N TRP A 157 3.57 15.01 -9.74
CA TRP A 157 3.10 15.76 -10.90
C TRP A 157 1.74 15.28 -11.37
N SER A 158 1.52 13.97 -11.45
CA SER A 158 0.25 13.41 -11.93
C SER A 158 -0.93 13.74 -11.02
N ILE A 159 -0.73 13.69 -9.70
CA ILE A 159 -1.74 14.07 -8.71
C ILE A 159 -1.99 15.58 -8.76
N MET A 160 -0.95 16.40 -8.78
CA MET A 160 -1.09 17.86 -8.85
C MET A 160 -1.73 18.33 -10.16
N ASP A 161 -1.44 17.67 -11.28
CA ASP A 161 -2.06 17.96 -12.57
C ASP A 161 -3.54 17.52 -12.63
N PHE A 162 -3.93 16.47 -11.88
CA PHE A 162 -5.34 16.16 -11.66
C PHE A 162 -6.01 17.25 -10.83
N LEU A 163 -5.43 17.66 -9.72
CA LEU A 163 -6.01 18.65 -8.78
C LEU A 163 -6.12 20.04 -9.41
N ASN A 164 -5.03 20.52 -9.98
CA ASN A 164 -4.87 21.87 -10.52
C ASN A 164 -4.20 21.77 -11.90
N PRO A 165 -4.97 21.50 -12.98
CA PRO A 165 -4.41 21.26 -14.31
C PRO A 165 -3.47 22.37 -14.77
N GLY A 166 -2.29 21.99 -15.23
CA GLY A 166 -1.27 22.91 -15.74
C GLY A 166 -0.46 23.70 -14.69
N PHE A 167 -0.78 23.59 -13.39
CA PHE A 167 -0.09 24.34 -12.32
C PHE A 167 1.43 24.07 -12.29
N LEU A 168 1.86 22.82 -12.45
CA LEU A 168 3.27 22.43 -12.52
C LEU A 168 3.82 22.36 -13.95
N GLY A 169 3.08 22.86 -14.93
CA GLY A 169 3.42 22.80 -16.35
C GLY A 169 3.27 21.41 -16.97
N SER A 170 3.78 21.24 -18.19
CA SER A 170 3.71 19.96 -18.89
C SER A 170 4.58 18.89 -18.21
N ALA A 171 4.25 17.60 -18.39
CA ALA A 171 5.04 16.47 -17.86
C ALA A 171 6.52 16.53 -18.28
N LYS A 172 6.79 16.94 -19.54
CA LYS A 172 8.16 17.12 -20.03
C LYS A 172 8.86 18.26 -19.32
N GLY A 173 8.22 19.43 -19.23
CA GLY A 173 8.80 20.60 -18.55
C GLY A 173 9.05 20.34 -17.05
N PHE A 174 8.13 19.67 -16.37
CA PHE A 174 8.31 19.26 -14.98
C PHE A 174 9.49 18.30 -14.81
N ARG A 175 9.61 17.32 -15.69
CA ARG A 175 10.74 16.38 -15.67
C ARG A 175 12.08 17.09 -15.80
N GLU A 176 12.18 18.02 -16.75
CA GLU A 176 13.42 18.77 -17.01
C GLU A 176 13.74 19.75 -15.88
N LYS A 177 12.74 20.46 -15.35
CA LYS A 177 12.92 21.51 -14.33
C LYS A 177 13.09 20.96 -12.91
N PHE A 178 12.36 19.91 -12.56
CA PHE A 178 12.31 19.40 -11.18
C PHE A 178 12.76 17.94 -11.06
N ALA A 179 12.15 16.99 -11.81
CA ALA A 179 12.37 15.58 -11.55
C ALA A 179 13.84 15.17 -11.81
N LEU A 180 14.42 15.48 -12.97
CA LEU A 180 15.81 15.14 -13.27
C LEU A 180 16.82 15.83 -12.33
N PRO A 181 16.74 17.15 -12.06
CA PRO A 181 17.64 17.80 -11.11
C PRO A 181 17.57 17.21 -9.70
N ILE A 182 16.38 16.88 -9.21
CA ILE A 182 16.19 16.38 -7.84
C ILE A 182 16.58 14.89 -7.76
N GLU A 183 16.01 14.03 -8.62
CA GLU A 183 16.18 12.58 -8.52
C GLU A 183 17.59 12.12 -8.93
N LYS A 184 18.18 12.74 -9.98
CA LYS A 184 19.47 12.34 -10.51
C LYS A 184 20.64 13.13 -9.92
N TYR A 185 20.46 14.46 -9.77
CA TYR A 185 21.54 15.37 -9.37
C TYR A 185 21.42 15.85 -7.92
N ARG A 186 20.40 15.38 -7.16
CA ARG A 186 20.16 15.71 -5.75
C ARG A 186 20.15 17.23 -5.47
N ASN A 187 19.56 17.99 -6.38
CA ASN A 187 19.50 19.44 -6.26
C ASN A 187 18.51 19.86 -5.17
N THR A 188 19.03 20.31 -4.03
CA THR A 188 18.25 20.70 -2.85
C THR A 188 17.48 22.00 -3.05
N GLU A 189 17.97 22.93 -3.87
CA GLU A 189 17.31 24.19 -4.17
C GLU A 189 16.02 23.94 -4.98
N GLN A 190 16.09 23.10 -6.01
CA GLN A 190 14.92 22.72 -6.80
C GLN A 190 13.91 21.91 -5.97
N ALA A 191 14.39 21.07 -5.06
CA ALA A 191 13.52 20.34 -4.12
C ALA A 191 12.77 21.32 -3.19
N ALA A 192 13.47 22.30 -2.61
CA ALA A 192 12.87 23.33 -1.77
C ALA A 192 11.88 24.21 -2.55
N ALA A 193 12.20 24.56 -3.80
CA ALA A 193 11.29 25.31 -4.67
C ALA A 193 9.99 24.53 -4.95
N LEU A 194 10.11 23.26 -5.35
CA LEU A 194 8.97 22.38 -5.61
C LEU A 194 8.10 22.21 -4.34
N ARG A 195 8.72 21.99 -3.19
CA ARG A 195 8.02 21.87 -1.90
C ARG A 195 7.21 23.14 -1.59
N ARG A 196 7.79 24.32 -1.71
CA ARG A 196 7.07 25.60 -1.49
C ARG A 196 5.89 25.78 -2.43
N MET A 197 5.99 25.32 -3.67
CA MET A 197 4.90 25.41 -4.64
C MET A 197 3.76 24.45 -4.31
N THR A 198 4.04 23.24 -3.87
CA THR A 198 3.03 22.18 -3.68
C THR A 198 2.44 22.15 -2.27
N GLN A 199 3.20 22.61 -1.26
CA GLN A 199 2.79 22.57 0.15
C GLN A 199 1.42 23.21 0.45
N PRO A 200 0.99 24.34 -0.15
CA PRO A 200 -0.33 24.91 0.11
C PRO A 200 -1.50 23.98 -0.26
N PHE A 201 -1.29 23.09 -1.23
CA PHE A 201 -2.31 22.17 -1.76
C PHE A 201 -2.29 20.79 -1.12
N ILE A 202 -1.33 20.51 -0.24
CA ILE A 202 -1.13 19.20 0.39
C ILE A 202 -1.15 19.36 1.90
N LEU A 203 -2.19 18.83 2.55
CA LEU A 203 -2.22 18.70 4.00
C LEU A 203 -1.73 17.31 4.39
N ARG A 204 -0.66 17.27 5.20
CA ARG A 204 -0.10 16.02 5.70
C ARG A 204 0.16 16.12 7.20
N ARG A 205 -0.60 15.37 7.97
CA ARG A 205 -0.42 15.19 9.41
C ARG A 205 0.10 13.78 9.67
N LEU A 206 0.93 13.64 10.68
CA LEU A 206 1.54 12.38 11.06
C LEU A 206 0.91 11.87 12.36
N LYS A 207 0.68 10.58 12.47
CA LYS A 207 0.19 9.95 13.71
C LYS A 207 1.21 10.03 14.86
N THR A 208 2.47 10.27 14.54
CA THR A 208 3.54 10.42 15.52
C THR A 208 3.61 11.83 16.14
N ASP A 209 2.78 12.74 15.65
CA ASP A 209 2.68 14.10 16.20
C ASP A 209 1.69 14.12 17.37
N PRO A 210 2.14 14.35 18.62
CA PRO A 210 1.27 14.37 19.79
C PRO A 210 0.19 15.44 19.74
N ASP A 211 0.44 16.54 19.00
CA ASP A 211 -0.54 17.62 18.83
C ASP A 211 -1.70 17.24 17.92
N ILE A 212 -1.53 16.17 17.13
CA ILE A 212 -2.55 15.66 16.22
C ILE A 212 -3.38 14.56 16.87
N ILE A 213 -2.75 13.62 17.58
CA ILE A 213 -3.41 12.52 18.30
C ILE A 213 -2.67 12.25 19.60
N SER A 214 -3.38 12.37 20.73
CA SER A 214 -2.87 12.08 22.07
C SER A 214 -3.28 10.71 22.61
N ASP A 215 -4.24 10.03 21.99
CA ASP A 215 -4.91 8.82 22.49
C ASP A 215 -4.58 7.54 21.70
N LEU A 216 -3.67 7.62 20.70
CA LEU A 216 -3.10 6.41 20.09
C LEU A 216 -2.02 5.82 21.03
N PRO A 217 -2.07 4.51 21.30
CA PRO A 217 -1.00 3.84 22.04
C PRO A 217 0.33 3.86 21.27
N GLU A 218 1.41 3.42 21.88
CA GLU A 218 2.72 3.39 21.25
C GLU A 218 2.79 2.34 20.12
N LYS A 219 3.54 2.67 19.06
CA LYS A 219 3.96 1.75 18.03
C LYS A 219 5.44 1.47 18.19
N VAL A 220 5.77 0.23 18.54
CA VAL A 220 7.15 -0.23 18.71
C VAL A 220 7.54 -1.08 17.51
N GLU A 221 8.50 -0.61 16.71
CA GLU A 221 9.01 -1.35 15.55
C GLU A 221 10.36 -2.00 15.86
N ALA A 222 10.48 -3.29 15.56
CA ALA A 222 11.71 -4.06 15.72
C ALA A 222 12.04 -4.84 14.44
N LYS A 223 13.35 -4.97 14.15
CA LYS A 223 13.86 -5.87 13.13
C LYS A 223 14.22 -7.20 13.79
N VAL A 224 13.69 -8.28 13.24
CA VAL A 224 13.99 -9.64 13.70
C VAL A 224 14.95 -10.28 12.73
N TYR A 225 16.21 -10.33 13.11
CA TYR A 225 17.25 -10.93 12.29
C TYR A 225 17.23 -12.45 12.43
N CYS A 226 17.19 -13.15 11.29
CA CYS A 226 17.13 -14.61 11.21
C CYS A 226 18.30 -15.14 10.38
N ASN A 227 18.90 -16.23 10.82
CA ASN A 227 19.91 -16.94 10.04
C ASN A 227 19.24 -17.92 9.07
N LEU A 228 19.91 -18.22 7.98
CA LEU A 228 19.51 -19.28 7.07
C LEU A 228 19.85 -20.66 7.67
N THR A 229 19.03 -21.66 7.40
CA THR A 229 19.41 -23.06 7.62
C THR A 229 20.46 -23.48 6.58
N PRO A 230 21.24 -24.55 6.80
CA PRO A 230 22.17 -25.07 5.79
C PRO A 230 21.51 -25.38 4.46
N GLU A 231 20.27 -25.89 4.48
CA GLU A 231 19.48 -26.15 3.28
C GLU A 231 19.15 -24.84 2.53
N GLN A 232 18.67 -23.82 3.25
CA GLN A 232 18.39 -22.52 2.65
C GLN A 232 19.63 -21.89 2.02
N ALA A 233 20.78 -21.95 2.73
CA ALA A 233 22.03 -21.37 2.26
C ALA A 233 22.55 -22.08 1.00
N SER A 234 22.46 -23.42 0.95
CA SER A 234 22.83 -24.20 -0.23
C SER A 234 21.97 -23.86 -1.45
N LEU A 235 20.64 -23.82 -1.28
CA LEU A 235 19.71 -23.43 -2.35
C LEU A 235 19.93 -21.99 -2.81
N TYR A 236 20.15 -21.08 -1.86
CA TYR A 236 20.41 -19.68 -2.15
C TYR A 236 21.69 -19.51 -2.97
N GLY A 237 22.78 -20.15 -2.57
CA GLY A 237 24.05 -20.13 -3.30
C GLY A 237 23.93 -20.67 -4.73
N ALA A 238 23.24 -21.80 -4.90
CA ALA A 238 23.01 -22.42 -6.21
C ALA A 238 22.23 -21.47 -7.15
N VAL A 239 21.19 -20.80 -6.65
CA VAL A 239 20.40 -19.85 -7.45
C VAL A 239 21.21 -18.60 -7.80
N VAL A 240 22.07 -18.12 -6.90
CA VAL A 240 22.97 -16.99 -7.20
C VAL A 240 23.96 -17.36 -8.31
N GLU A 241 24.59 -18.53 -8.24
CA GLU A 241 25.53 -19.00 -9.26
C GLU A 241 24.87 -19.21 -10.61
N GLU A 242 23.66 -19.78 -10.65
CA GLU A 242 22.87 -19.94 -11.87
C GLU A 242 22.60 -18.59 -12.52
N MET A 243 22.10 -17.63 -11.73
CA MET A 243 21.80 -16.28 -12.20
C MET A 243 23.02 -15.57 -12.80
N LEU A 244 24.16 -15.59 -12.11
CA LEU A 244 25.35 -14.89 -12.58
C LEU A 244 25.81 -15.42 -13.93
N ARG A 245 25.75 -16.75 -14.16
CA ARG A 245 26.04 -17.36 -15.46
C ARG A 245 25.07 -16.94 -16.57
N GLU A 246 23.76 -16.83 -16.24
CA GLU A 246 22.74 -16.47 -17.21
C GLU A 246 22.77 -14.98 -17.59
N ILE A 247 23.14 -14.09 -16.65
CA ILE A 247 23.18 -12.65 -16.87
C ILE A 247 24.37 -12.25 -17.75
N GLU A 248 25.50 -12.93 -17.66
CA GLU A 248 26.68 -12.66 -18.50
C GLU A 248 26.37 -12.83 -19.99
N SER A 249 25.40 -13.69 -20.32
CA SER A 249 24.95 -13.96 -21.70
C SER A 249 23.71 -13.18 -22.14
N SER A 250 23.14 -12.31 -21.29
CA SER A 250 21.85 -11.65 -21.51
C SER A 250 21.97 -10.14 -21.59
N ALA A 251 21.11 -9.47 -22.39
CA ALA A 251 21.06 -8.03 -22.52
C ALA A 251 19.64 -7.46 -22.51
N GLY A 252 19.50 -6.17 -22.26
CA GLY A 252 18.24 -5.43 -22.40
C GLY A 252 17.08 -5.97 -21.55
N ILE A 253 15.92 -6.20 -22.17
CA ILE A 253 14.67 -6.60 -21.49
C ILE A 253 14.80 -8.02 -20.91
N GLU A 254 15.49 -8.91 -21.62
CA GLU A 254 15.70 -10.30 -21.17
C GLU A 254 16.51 -10.33 -19.86
N ARG A 255 17.61 -9.58 -19.79
CA ARG A 255 18.40 -9.45 -18.58
C ARG A 255 17.55 -8.94 -17.40
N LYS A 256 16.73 -7.90 -17.63
CA LYS A 256 15.83 -7.34 -16.59
C LYS A 256 14.85 -8.39 -16.08
N GLY A 257 14.26 -9.18 -16.96
CA GLY A 257 13.35 -10.26 -16.61
C GLY A 257 14.01 -11.35 -15.75
N LYS A 258 15.23 -11.80 -16.11
CA LYS A 258 15.99 -12.79 -15.36
C LYS A 258 16.37 -12.28 -13.96
N VAL A 259 16.81 -11.02 -13.85
CA VAL A 259 17.11 -10.39 -12.55
C VAL A 259 15.88 -10.42 -11.63
N LEU A 260 14.72 -9.96 -12.09
CA LEU A 260 13.50 -9.93 -11.26
C LEU A 260 13.03 -11.34 -10.87
N ALA A 261 13.09 -12.30 -11.79
CA ALA A 261 12.73 -13.69 -11.50
C ALA A 261 13.63 -14.27 -10.40
N THR A 262 14.94 -14.05 -10.51
CA THR A 262 15.91 -14.56 -9.51
C THR A 262 15.75 -13.89 -8.14
N LEU A 263 15.53 -12.58 -8.08
CA LEU A 263 15.25 -11.89 -6.84
C LEU A 263 14.02 -12.49 -6.13
N THR A 264 12.98 -12.83 -6.90
CA THR A 264 11.80 -13.53 -6.38
C THR A 264 12.15 -14.91 -5.83
N ARG A 265 12.95 -15.71 -6.55
CA ARG A 265 13.41 -17.05 -6.12
C ARG A 265 14.23 -16.95 -4.82
N LEU A 266 15.18 -16.01 -4.73
CA LEU A 266 16.00 -15.80 -3.53
C LEU A 266 15.14 -15.42 -2.31
N LYS A 267 14.15 -14.54 -2.47
CA LYS A 267 13.21 -14.20 -1.38
C LYS A 267 12.34 -15.38 -0.96
N GLN A 268 11.91 -16.22 -1.90
CA GLN A 268 11.18 -17.45 -1.57
C GLN A 268 12.03 -18.42 -0.76
N ILE A 269 13.32 -18.57 -1.09
CA ILE A 269 14.27 -19.40 -0.31
C ILE A 269 14.47 -18.81 1.08
N CYS A 270 14.64 -17.48 1.22
CA CYS A 270 14.74 -16.82 2.52
C CYS A 270 13.50 -17.08 3.39
N ASN A 271 12.31 -17.17 2.77
CA ASN A 271 11.10 -17.52 3.52
C ASN A 271 11.07 -18.99 3.91
N HIS A 272 11.15 -19.89 2.93
CA HIS A 272 11.15 -21.33 3.18
C HIS A 272 11.55 -22.14 1.92
N PRO A 273 12.39 -23.20 2.05
CA PRO A 273 12.74 -24.07 0.92
C PRO A 273 11.55 -24.65 0.19
N ALA A 274 10.54 -25.15 0.89
CA ALA A 274 9.34 -25.73 0.28
C ALA A 274 8.53 -24.73 -0.56
N LEU A 275 8.60 -23.42 -0.27
CA LEU A 275 7.98 -22.38 -1.08
C LEU A 275 8.66 -22.26 -2.46
N PHE A 276 9.97 -22.42 -2.49
CA PHE A 276 10.76 -22.38 -3.72
C PHE A 276 10.67 -23.68 -4.51
N ILE A 277 10.82 -24.83 -3.84
CA ILE A 277 10.83 -26.16 -4.50
C ILE A 277 9.41 -26.57 -4.92
N GLN A 278 8.37 -26.17 -4.16
CA GLN A 278 6.94 -26.49 -4.41
C GLN A 278 6.65 -28.01 -4.43
N ASP A 279 7.34 -28.78 -3.59
CA ASP A 279 7.26 -30.24 -3.52
C ASP A 279 6.23 -30.75 -2.49
N GLY A 280 5.54 -29.85 -1.79
CA GLY A 280 4.60 -30.22 -0.70
C GLY A 280 5.26 -30.83 0.54
N SER A 281 6.57 -30.68 0.68
CA SER A 281 7.32 -31.24 1.79
C SER A 281 7.00 -30.57 3.14
N VAL A 282 7.30 -31.28 4.24
CA VAL A 282 7.09 -30.81 5.61
C VAL A 282 7.89 -29.54 5.89
N LEU A 283 7.30 -28.60 6.64
CA LEU A 283 7.87 -27.28 6.88
C LEU A 283 8.86 -27.24 8.06
N GLY A 284 8.65 -28.04 9.11
CA GLY A 284 9.37 -27.95 10.38
C GLY A 284 10.89 -27.94 10.24
N ASN A 285 11.58 -27.06 10.99
CA ASN A 285 13.03 -26.95 11.14
C ASN A 285 13.85 -26.66 9.85
N ARG A 286 13.18 -26.18 8.77
CA ARG A 286 13.85 -25.91 7.48
C ARG A 286 13.99 -24.41 7.17
N SER A 287 13.45 -23.53 8.03
CA SER A 287 13.53 -22.08 7.84
C SER A 287 13.79 -21.37 9.17
N GLY A 288 14.85 -20.55 9.19
CA GLY A 288 15.15 -19.73 10.36
C GLY A 288 14.07 -18.70 10.67
N LYS A 289 13.41 -18.15 9.65
CA LYS A 289 12.26 -17.25 9.87
C LYS A 289 11.07 -17.96 10.49
N LEU A 290 10.75 -19.16 10.00
CA LEU A 290 9.61 -19.93 10.52
C LEU A 290 9.83 -20.32 11.97
N ALA A 291 11.00 -20.84 12.32
CA ALA A 291 11.35 -21.18 13.70
C ALA A 291 11.23 -19.96 14.63
N ARG A 292 11.74 -18.81 14.19
CA ARG A 292 11.64 -17.57 14.99
C ARG A 292 10.21 -17.06 15.13
N LEU A 293 9.40 -17.17 14.06
CA LEU A 293 7.98 -16.81 14.10
C LEU A 293 7.22 -17.70 15.10
N GLU A 294 7.47 -19.01 15.11
CA GLU A 294 6.85 -19.95 16.05
C GLU A 294 7.12 -19.53 17.50
N GLU A 295 8.40 -19.31 17.86
CA GLU A 295 8.78 -18.87 19.20
C GLU A 295 8.05 -17.58 19.63
N MET A 296 8.01 -16.58 18.75
CA MET A 296 7.35 -15.31 19.06
C MET A 296 5.83 -15.44 19.15
N LEU A 297 5.21 -16.30 18.33
CA LEU A 297 3.77 -16.53 18.40
C LEU A 297 3.36 -17.32 19.65
N GLU A 298 4.19 -18.24 20.13
CA GLU A 298 3.97 -18.91 21.43
C GLU A 298 3.87 -17.90 22.57
N GLU A 299 4.76 -16.89 22.60
CA GLU A 299 4.73 -15.81 23.58
C GLU A 299 3.46 -14.94 23.45
N VAL A 300 3.08 -14.58 22.21
CA VAL A 300 1.87 -13.78 21.93
C VAL A 300 0.61 -14.50 22.40
N LEU A 301 0.51 -15.80 22.10
CA LEU A 301 -0.64 -16.62 22.48
C LEU A 301 -0.71 -16.85 24.00
N ALA A 302 0.43 -17.08 24.65
CA ALA A 302 0.52 -17.20 26.10
C ALA A 302 0.09 -15.90 26.82
N ALA A 303 0.30 -14.75 26.20
CA ALA A 303 -0.17 -13.45 26.70
C ALA A 303 -1.67 -13.19 26.41
N GLY A 304 -2.36 -14.07 25.69
CA GLY A 304 -3.75 -13.89 25.29
C GLY A 304 -3.94 -12.78 24.25
N GLU A 305 -2.88 -12.46 23.50
CA GLU A 305 -2.87 -11.40 22.49
C GLU A 305 -3.17 -11.95 21.08
N LYS A 306 -3.48 -11.05 20.13
CA LYS A 306 -3.75 -11.41 18.74
C LYS A 306 -2.68 -10.86 17.80
N ALA A 307 -2.41 -11.62 16.73
CA ALA A 307 -1.36 -11.28 15.77
C ALA A 307 -1.86 -11.23 14.33
N LEU A 308 -1.33 -10.25 13.56
CA LEU A 308 -1.37 -10.21 12.11
C LEU A 308 -0.04 -10.68 11.55
N ILE A 309 -0.08 -11.54 10.53
CA ILE A 309 1.11 -12.05 9.84
C ILE A 309 0.99 -11.71 8.36
N PHE A 310 1.85 -10.83 7.88
CA PHE A 310 1.88 -10.39 6.48
C PHE A 310 2.94 -11.13 5.67
N THR A 311 2.56 -11.61 4.49
CA THR A 311 3.49 -12.21 3.52
C THR A 311 3.14 -11.77 2.09
N GLN A 312 4.14 -11.68 1.21
CA GLN A 312 3.94 -11.37 -0.22
C GLN A 312 3.35 -12.55 -0.98
N TYR A 313 3.66 -13.78 -0.54
CA TYR A 313 3.39 -15.00 -1.28
C TYR A 313 2.16 -15.70 -0.72
N ALA A 314 1.09 -15.79 -1.53
CA ALA A 314 -0.13 -16.51 -1.14
C ALA A 314 0.16 -17.99 -0.79
N GLY A 315 1.09 -18.63 -1.52
CA GLY A 315 1.57 -19.97 -1.21
C GLY A 315 2.16 -20.06 0.20
N MET A 316 3.01 -19.08 0.60
CA MET A 316 3.54 -19.04 1.97
C MET A 316 2.42 -18.84 3.00
N GLY A 317 1.43 -18.00 2.71
CA GLY A 317 0.28 -17.81 3.59
C GLY A 317 -0.52 -19.10 3.81
N THR A 318 -0.74 -19.90 2.77
CA THR A 318 -1.36 -21.23 2.89
C THR A 318 -0.53 -22.17 3.75
N MET A 319 0.78 -22.22 3.50
CA MET A 319 1.72 -23.06 4.25
C MET A 319 1.76 -22.67 5.72
N LEU A 320 1.90 -21.36 6.03
CA LEU A 320 1.89 -20.84 7.40
C LEU A 320 0.58 -21.19 8.12
N ARG A 321 -0.58 -21.04 7.46
CA ARG A 321 -1.86 -21.36 8.07
C ARG A 321 -1.92 -22.81 8.55
N HIS A 322 -1.59 -23.75 7.68
CA HIS A 322 -1.65 -25.17 8.03
C HIS A 322 -0.64 -25.51 9.14
N HIS A 323 0.58 -25.08 8.96
CA HIS A 323 1.66 -25.37 9.91
C HIS A 323 1.40 -24.77 11.32
N LEU A 324 1.01 -23.49 11.38
CA LEU A 324 0.76 -22.84 12.67
C LEU A 324 -0.47 -23.39 13.37
N GLN A 325 -1.53 -23.78 12.63
CA GLN A 325 -2.68 -24.45 13.23
C GLN A 325 -2.31 -25.80 13.86
N GLU A 326 -1.48 -26.59 13.16
CA GLU A 326 -1.00 -27.88 13.66
C GLU A 326 -0.04 -27.68 14.84
N LYS A 327 0.92 -26.77 14.72
CA LYS A 327 1.98 -26.56 15.71
C LYS A 327 1.50 -25.91 17.00
N LEU A 328 0.65 -24.87 16.88
CA LEU A 328 0.20 -24.04 18.00
C LEU A 328 -1.17 -24.45 18.55
N GLY A 329 -1.86 -25.38 17.89
CA GLY A 329 -3.17 -25.87 18.32
C GLY A 329 -4.28 -24.82 18.31
N CYS A 330 -4.13 -23.73 17.54
CA CYS A 330 -5.11 -22.66 17.44
C CYS A 330 -5.53 -22.41 15.99
N GLU A 331 -6.74 -21.90 15.79
CA GLU A 331 -7.20 -21.55 14.44
C GLU A 331 -6.45 -20.30 13.91
N ALA A 332 -6.05 -20.35 12.66
CA ALA A 332 -5.48 -19.21 11.93
C ALA A 332 -6.33 -18.87 10.70
N LEU A 333 -6.75 -17.62 10.59
CA LEU A 333 -7.42 -17.11 9.38
C LEU A 333 -6.39 -16.79 8.30
N PHE A 334 -6.80 -16.92 7.02
CA PHE A 334 -5.96 -16.52 5.91
C PHE A 334 -6.75 -15.76 4.84
N LEU A 335 -6.37 -14.49 4.62
CA LEU A 335 -6.95 -13.62 3.62
C LEU A 335 -5.97 -13.39 2.47
N HIS A 336 -6.40 -13.64 1.24
CA HIS A 336 -5.62 -13.40 0.03
C HIS A 336 -6.47 -12.75 -1.08
N GLY A 337 -5.84 -12.36 -2.19
CA GLY A 337 -6.52 -11.63 -3.26
C GLY A 337 -7.70 -12.36 -3.92
N GLY A 338 -7.74 -13.69 -3.84
CA GLY A 338 -8.84 -14.53 -4.34
C GLY A 338 -10.00 -14.74 -3.35
N THR A 339 -9.93 -14.21 -2.12
CA THR A 339 -10.97 -14.39 -1.11
C THR A 339 -12.22 -13.58 -1.48
N PRO A 340 -13.42 -14.20 -1.61
CA PRO A 340 -14.66 -13.51 -1.92
C PRO A 340 -15.02 -12.45 -0.86
N LYS A 341 -15.73 -11.37 -1.27
CA LYS A 341 -16.09 -10.25 -0.38
C LYS A 341 -16.81 -10.73 0.91
N LYS A 342 -17.84 -11.56 0.79
CA LYS A 342 -18.61 -12.08 1.94
C LYS A 342 -17.75 -12.86 2.93
N GLU A 343 -16.85 -13.67 2.43
CA GLU A 343 -15.93 -14.44 3.28
C GLU A 343 -14.91 -13.55 3.96
N ARG A 344 -14.39 -12.55 3.25
CA ARG A 344 -13.49 -11.52 3.81
C ARG A 344 -14.15 -10.79 4.98
N ASP A 345 -15.35 -10.27 4.77
CA ASP A 345 -16.09 -9.53 5.81
C ASP A 345 -16.33 -10.40 7.05
N ARG A 346 -16.71 -11.67 6.84
CA ARG A 346 -16.87 -12.66 7.92
C ARG A 346 -15.56 -12.94 8.67
N MET A 347 -14.45 -13.09 7.97
CA MET A 347 -13.14 -13.31 8.61
C MET A 347 -12.73 -12.12 9.47
N ILE A 348 -12.94 -10.88 8.99
CA ILE A 348 -12.64 -9.66 9.72
C ILE A 348 -13.49 -9.58 11.00
N GLU A 349 -14.79 -9.80 10.88
CA GLU A 349 -15.71 -9.77 12.01
C GLU A 349 -15.33 -10.83 13.07
N ARG A 350 -15.01 -12.05 12.65
CA ARG A 350 -14.54 -13.11 13.54
C ARG A 350 -13.22 -12.74 14.22
N PHE A 351 -12.29 -12.11 13.53
CA PHE A 351 -11.02 -11.70 14.12
C PHE A 351 -11.18 -10.57 15.13
N GLN A 352 -12.09 -9.62 14.85
CA GLN A 352 -12.33 -8.46 15.73
C GLN A 352 -13.12 -8.83 17.01
N SER A 353 -13.83 -9.95 17.00
CA SER A 353 -14.49 -10.53 18.17
C SER A 353 -13.56 -11.49 18.94
N ASP A 354 -14.09 -12.34 19.78
CA ASP A 354 -13.35 -13.39 20.52
C ASP A 354 -12.94 -14.59 19.65
N GLY A 355 -12.86 -14.39 18.34
CA GLY A 355 -12.46 -15.41 17.37
C GLY A 355 -10.95 -15.70 17.33
N PRO A 356 -10.47 -16.33 16.24
CA PRO A 356 -9.10 -16.82 16.13
C PRO A 356 -8.04 -15.77 16.45
N PRO A 357 -6.94 -16.14 17.15
CA PRO A 357 -5.91 -15.20 17.55
C PRO A 357 -4.94 -14.82 16.43
N LEU A 358 -4.86 -15.64 15.37
CA LEU A 358 -3.92 -15.44 14.27
C LEU A 358 -4.66 -15.11 12.97
N PHE A 359 -4.22 -14.05 12.31
CA PHE A 359 -4.71 -13.66 11.00
C PHE A 359 -3.56 -13.45 10.03
N ILE A 360 -3.43 -14.33 9.05
CA ILE A 360 -2.44 -14.28 8.00
C ILE A 360 -3.04 -13.50 6.82
N LEU A 361 -2.28 -12.57 6.26
CA LEU A 361 -2.73 -11.72 5.17
C LEU A 361 -1.68 -11.69 4.05
N SER A 362 -2.12 -11.88 2.81
CA SER A 362 -1.24 -11.50 1.70
C SER A 362 -1.18 -9.98 1.60
N LEU A 363 0.02 -9.43 1.37
CA LEU A 363 0.23 -7.97 1.33
C LEU A 363 -0.67 -7.26 0.30
N LYS A 364 -0.93 -7.90 -0.84
CA LYS A 364 -1.87 -7.38 -1.85
C LYS A 364 -3.32 -7.32 -1.33
N ALA A 365 -3.71 -8.25 -0.47
CA ALA A 365 -5.02 -8.24 0.19
C ALA A 365 -5.05 -7.31 1.42
N GLY A 366 -3.93 -7.13 2.10
CA GLY A 366 -3.77 -6.20 3.22
C GLY A 366 -3.94 -4.73 2.84
N GLY A 367 -3.77 -4.35 1.55
CA GLY A 367 -4.01 -3.00 1.03
C GLY A 367 -5.48 -2.52 1.03
N LEU A 368 -6.40 -3.25 1.64
CA LEU A 368 -7.84 -3.16 1.41
C LEU A 368 -8.63 -2.30 2.43
N GLY A 369 -8.05 -1.31 3.07
CA GLY A 369 -8.79 -0.44 4.01
C GLY A 369 -9.35 -1.16 5.26
N LEU A 370 -8.82 -2.35 5.58
CA LEU A 370 -9.30 -3.18 6.67
C LEU A 370 -9.06 -2.52 8.03
N ASN A 371 -9.98 -2.71 8.98
CA ASN A 371 -9.79 -2.36 10.38
C ASN A 371 -9.52 -3.64 11.17
N LEU A 372 -8.32 -3.80 11.75
CA LEU A 372 -7.87 -5.00 12.46
C LEU A 372 -7.25 -4.64 13.82
N THR A 373 -7.88 -3.70 14.53
CA THR A 373 -7.43 -3.16 15.82
C THR A 373 -7.49 -4.16 16.99
N ALA A 374 -8.05 -5.34 16.79
CA ALA A 374 -7.97 -6.43 17.79
C ALA A 374 -6.53 -6.97 17.94
N ALA A 375 -5.67 -6.78 16.94
CA ALA A 375 -4.27 -7.20 17.00
C ALA A 375 -3.40 -6.17 17.69
N SER A 376 -2.54 -6.64 18.58
CA SER A 376 -1.44 -5.88 19.21
C SER A 376 -0.06 -6.27 18.66
N TYR A 377 0.03 -7.36 17.89
CA TYR A 377 1.26 -7.80 17.24
C TYR A 377 1.10 -7.86 15.73
N VAL A 378 2.11 -7.36 15.02
CA VAL A 378 2.19 -7.37 13.55
C VAL A 378 3.53 -7.97 13.15
N PHE A 379 3.49 -9.02 12.33
CA PHE A 379 4.66 -9.68 11.79
C PHE A 379 4.72 -9.49 10.28
N HIS A 380 5.78 -8.86 9.79
CA HIS A 380 6.13 -8.85 8.36
C HIS A 380 7.09 -10.00 8.11
N PHE A 381 6.58 -11.14 7.66
CA PHE A 381 7.35 -12.37 7.46
C PHE A 381 8.38 -12.26 6.35
N ASP A 382 8.07 -11.43 5.34
CA ASP A 382 9.01 -11.06 4.29
C ASP A 382 9.01 -9.54 4.05
N ARG A 383 10.18 -9.00 3.69
CA ARG A 383 10.38 -7.58 3.44
C ARG A 383 9.83 -7.16 2.08
N TRP A 384 9.12 -6.06 2.06
CA TRP A 384 8.70 -5.41 0.81
C TRP A 384 9.73 -4.36 0.38
N TRP A 385 9.89 -4.22 -0.94
CA TRP A 385 10.81 -3.22 -1.52
C TRP A 385 10.37 -1.78 -1.24
N ASN A 386 9.06 -1.54 -1.10
CA ASN A 386 8.48 -0.25 -0.80
C ASN A 386 8.00 -0.22 0.66
N PRO A 387 8.68 0.53 1.54
CA PRO A 387 8.30 0.66 2.95
C PRO A 387 6.86 1.18 3.14
N ALA A 388 6.34 1.97 2.20
CA ALA A 388 4.97 2.48 2.26
C ALA A 388 3.93 1.34 2.29
N VAL A 389 4.19 0.23 1.58
CA VAL A 389 3.30 -0.94 1.57
C VAL A 389 3.33 -1.66 2.93
N GLU A 390 4.50 -1.80 3.56
CA GLU A 390 4.63 -2.36 4.91
C GLU A 390 3.92 -1.48 5.94
N ASN A 391 4.14 -0.17 5.88
CA ASN A 391 3.48 0.80 6.76
C ASN A 391 1.96 0.77 6.58
N GLN A 392 1.48 0.72 5.33
CA GLN A 392 0.07 0.58 5.02
C GLN A 392 -0.55 -0.71 5.59
N ALA A 393 0.19 -1.81 5.58
CA ALA A 393 -0.23 -3.06 6.21
C ALA A 393 -0.27 -2.95 7.74
N THR A 394 0.76 -2.37 8.36
CA THR A 394 0.83 -2.11 9.81
C THR A 394 -0.31 -1.21 10.28
N ASP A 395 -0.67 -0.20 9.50
CA ASP A 395 -1.76 0.74 9.81
C ASP A 395 -3.16 0.10 9.86
N ARG A 396 -3.29 -1.19 9.56
CA ARG A 396 -4.53 -1.96 9.81
C ARG A 396 -4.74 -2.25 11.29
N ALA A 397 -3.65 -2.45 12.03
CA ALA A 397 -3.68 -2.62 13.49
C ALA A 397 -3.49 -1.29 14.22
N PHE A 398 -2.60 -0.45 13.73
CA PHE A 398 -2.24 0.85 14.32
C PHE A 398 -3.08 1.99 13.72
N ARG A 399 -4.30 2.14 14.22
CA ARG A 399 -5.23 3.21 13.80
C ARG A 399 -6.18 3.61 14.92
N ILE A 400 -6.96 4.67 14.74
CA ILE A 400 -7.96 5.14 15.70
C ILE A 400 -8.87 3.98 16.12
N GLY A 401 -9.03 3.82 17.44
CA GLY A 401 -9.74 2.71 18.06
C GLY A 401 -8.83 1.59 18.57
N GLN A 402 -7.52 1.65 18.33
CA GLN A 402 -6.53 0.80 18.99
C GLN A 402 -6.36 1.23 20.45
N LYS A 403 -6.42 0.27 21.37
CA LYS A 403 -6.30 0.51 22.82
C LYS A 403 -5.03 -0.05 23.45
N LYS A 404 -4.26 -0.84 22.68
CA LYS A 404 -3.05 -1.50 23.13
C LYS A 404 -1.85 -1.05 22.31
N ASN A 405 -0.66 -1.08 22.89
CA ASN A 405 0.58 -0.86 22.14
C ASN A 405 0.69 -1.88 20.99
N VAL A 406 1.16 -1.41 19.85
CA VAL A 406 1.31 -2.27 18.66
C VAL A 406 2.78 -2.57 18.43
N PHE A 407 3.14 -3.84 18.52
CA PHE A 407 4.49 -4.35 18.32
C PHE A 407 4.64 -4.85 16.88
N VAL A 408 5.48 -4.18 16.11
CA VAL A 408 5.70 -4.48 14.68
C VAL A 408 7.05 -5.14 14.51
N ASN A 409 7.06 -6.40 14.08
CA ASN A 409 8.24 -7.22 13.92
C ASN A 409 8.51 -7.47 12.42
N LYS A 410 9.65 -7.01 11.92
CA LYS A 410 10.06 -7.14 10.51
C LYS A 410 11.17 -8.15 10.38
N PHE A 411 10.90 -9.31 9.78
CA PHE A 411 11.88 -10.36 9.60
C PHE A 411 12.88 -10.05 8.48
N VAL A 412 14.16 -10.30 8.76
CA VAL A 412 15.26 -10.07 7.82
C VAL A 412 16.25 -11.24 7.91
N CYS A 413 16.49 -11.93 6.82
CA CYS A 413 17.54 -12.93 6.74
C CYS A 413 18.92 -12.28 6.66
N MET A 414 19.78 -12.55 7.65
CA MET A 414 21.17 -12.06 7.72
C MET A 414 22.00 -12.58 6.56
N GLY A 415 22.94 -11.77 6.09
CA GLY A 415 23.88 -12.15 5.04
C GLY A 415 23.27 -12.38 3.67
N THR A 416 22.02 -12.00 3.47
CA THR A 416 21.28 -12.19 2.22
C THR A 416 20.91 -10.85 1.55
N LEU A 417 20.31 -10.96 0.40
CA LEU A 417 19.69 -9.85 -0.31
C LEU A 417 18.70 -9.06 0.59
N GLU A 418 17.99 -9.70 1.54
CA GLU A 418 17.03 -9.00 2.41
C GLU A 418 17.71 -8.01 3.36
N GLU A 419 18.84 -8.38 3.94
CA GLU A 419 19.62 -7.48 4.80
C GLU A 419 20.17 -6.28 4.02
N ARG A 420 20.63 -6.50 2.80
CA ARG A 420 21.13 -5.42 1.95
C ARG A 420 20.04 -4.47 1.52
N ILE A 421 18.87 -4.99 1.16
CA ILE A 421 17.68 -4.19 0.87
C ILE A 421 17.29 -3.38 2.11
N ASP A 422 17.28 -3.99 3.28
CA ASP A 422 16.93 -3.32 4.52
C ASP A 422 17.88 -2.14 4.83
N LYS A 423 19.18 -2.33 4.69
CA LYS A 423 20.18 -1.26 4.83
C LYS A 423 19.94 -0.13 3.83
N MET A 424 19.67 -0.47 2.57
CA MET A 424 19.40 0.51 1.52
C MET A 424 18.09 1.27 1.74
N ILE A 425 17.06 0.64 2.29
CA ILE A 425 15.81 1.30 2.68
C ILE A 425 16.09 2.31 3.80
N GLU A 426 16.90 1.95 4.81
CA GLU A 426 17.26 2.86 5.90
C GLU A 426 18.08 4.06 5.41
N GLU A 427 19.10 3.82 4.60
CA GLU A 427 19.90 4.88 4.00
C GLU A 427 19.05 5.84 3.15
N LYS A 428 18.05 5.28 2.46
CA LYS A 428 17.09 6.06 1.67
C LYS A 428 16.02 6.75 2.51
N LYS A 429 15.64 6.24 3.68
CA LYS A 429 14.73 6.96 4.58
C LYS A 429 15.34 8.29 5.02
N VAL A 430 16.62 8.32 5.35
CA VAL A 430 17.34 9.55 5.69
C VAL A 430 17.35 10.53 4.49
N LEU A 431 17.32 10.00 3.26
CA LEU A 431 17.22 10.78 2.02
C LEU A 431 15.75 11.02 1.59
N ALA A 432 14.81 10.16 1.94
CA ALA A 432 13.41 10.19 1.49
C ALA A 432 12.51 11.11 2.34
N GLU A 433 12.95 11.55 3.49
CA GLU A 433 12.43 12.80 4.08
C GLU A 433 12.70 14.00 3.16
N SER A 434 13.60 13.85 2.21
CA SER A 434 13.91 14.85 1.17
C SER A 434 13.65 14.39 -0.27
N ILE A 435 13.66 13.08 -0.61
CA ILE A 435 13.57 12.59 -2.00
C ILE A 435 13.06 11.13 -2.08
N VAL A 436 12.11 10.91 -2.93
CA VAL A 436 11.32 9.75 -3.29
C VAL A 436 12.09 8.48 -3.63
N GLY A 437 11.59 7.36 -3.13
CA GLY A 437 12.14 6.04 -3.29
C GLY A 437 11.78 5.27 -4.56
N THR A 438 12.40 4.12 -4.73
CA THR A 438 12.34 3.28 -5.92
C THR A 438 11.67 1.94 -5.59
N GLY A 439 10.81 1.43 -6.50
CA GLY A 439 10.43 0.01 -6.53
C GLY A 439 11.56 -0.88 -7.06
N GLU A 440 11.31 -2.17 -7.28
CA GLU A 440 12.29 -3.21 -7.72
C GLU A 440 13.10 -2.84 -9.00
N GLY A 441 12.62 -1.88 -9.78
CA GLY A 441 13.17 -1.53 -11.09
C GLY A 441 14.64 -1.07 -11.08
N TRP A 442 15.12 -0.44 -10.00
CA TRP A 442 16.50 0.04 -9.92
C TRP A 442 17.54 -1.11 -9.87
N LEU A 443 17.18 -2.27 -9.28
CA LEU A 443 18.05 -3.45 -9.27
C LEU A 443 18.33 -3.98 -10.67
N THR A 444 17.40 -3.79 -11.59
CA THR A 444 17.58 -4.20 -12.98
C THR A 444 18.53 -3.30 -13.78
N GLU A 445 18.87 -2.14 -13.23
CA GLU A 445 19.77 -1.14 -13.81
C GLU A 445 21.21 -1.26 -13.31
N LEU A 446 21.44 -2.09 -12.25
CA LEU A 446 22.77 -2.35 -11.72
C LEU A 446 23.64 -3.11 -12.74
N SER A 447 24.93 -2.83 -12.71
CA SER A 447 25.95 -3.64 -13.39
C SER A 447 25.98 -5.07 -12.81
N THR A 448 26.61 -5.99 -13.49
CA THR A 448 26.72 -7.38 -13.01
C THR A 448 27.52 -7.47 -11.72
N ASP A 449 28.54 -6.65 -11.53
CA ASP A 449 29.35 -6.61 -10.31
C ASP A 449 28.58 -6.03 -9.13
N GLU A 450 27.88 -4.91 -9.32
CA GLU A 450 26.99 -4.33 -8.29
C GLU A 450 25.87 -5.30 -7.89
N LEU A 451 25.29 -5.98 -8.87
CA LEU A 451 24.25 -6.97 -8.61
C LEU A 451 24.81 -8.18 -7.83
N ARG A 452 26.02 -8.65 -8.19
CA ARG A 452 26.73 -9.69 -7.44
C ARG A 452 26.92 -9.30 -5.99
N GLU A 453 27.34 -8.06 -5.71
CA GLU A 453 27.47 -7.57 -4.34
C GLU A 453 26.15 -7.56 -3.58
N VAL A 454 25.05 -7.22 -4.22
CA VAL A 454 23.72 -7.16 -3.60
C VAL A 454 23.16 -8.54 -3.27
N ILE A 455 23.41 -9.56 -4.09
CA ILE A 455 22.81 -10.90 -3.93
C ILE A 455 23.74 -11.92 -3.31
N ALA A 456 25.05 -11.66 -3.20
CA ALA A 456 26.01 -12.62 -2.64
C ALA A 456 25.64 -13.00 -1.20
N LEU A 457 25.78 -14.28 -0.89
CA LEU A 457 25.62 -14.79 0.47
C LEU A 457 26.86 -14.43 1.29
N SER A 458 26.67 -13.77 2.44
CA SER A 458 27.78 -13.49 3.34
C SER A 458 28.04 -14.67 4.30
N ARG A 459 29.24 -14.70 4.90
CA ARG A 459 29.62 -15.75 5.87
C ARG A 459 28.75 -15.76 7.12
N ASP A 460 28.10 -14.63 7.43
CA ASP A 460 27.28 -14.48 8.63
C ASP A 460 25.84 -15.00 8.45
N ALA A 461 25.50 -15.49 7.24
CA ALA A 461 24.17 -15.99 6.92
C ALA A 461 23.80 -17.32 7.59
N LEU A 462 24.78 -18.12 7.97
CA LEU A 462 24.56 -19.45 8.52
C LEU A 462 24.37 -19.44 10.04
N MET A 463 23.46 -20.25 10.53
CA MET A 463 23.39 -20.63 11.93
C MET A 463 24.70 -21.30 12.32
N ARG A 464 25.37 -20.76 13.33
CA ARG A 464 26.50 -21.44 13.99
C ARG A 464 25.98 -22.52 14.91
#